data_3398058c0cdc9c977ae48141273b807b
#
_entry.id   3398058c0cdc9c977ae48141273b807b
#
_cell.length_a   1.000
_cell.length_b   1.000
_cell.length_c   1.000
_cell.angle_alpha   90.00
_cell.angle_beta   90.00
_cell.angle_gamma   90.00
#
_symmetry.space_group_name_H-M   'P 1'
#
loop_
_entity.id
_entity.type
_entity.pdbx_description
1 polymer ?
#
loop_
_entity_poly.entity_id
_entity_poly.type
_entity_poly.pdbx_seq_one_letter_code
_entity_poly.pdbx_strand_id
1 'polypeptide(L)'
;MQRWNILGISALVAGLAMAPSGAGAQQKSTKDLIVGTWTLLLADYVKDDGTHVPGFGANPDGSLIFTADGHYSLQIIRNGRPAFASKDRLKGTADENKAAVQGMVSHFGTYRIDEAAKTVAFRIEASSFPNWDATSQTRTITAITDEVLTYNAPTPSTSGYVRAELAWKKTK
;
A
#
# COMPACT_ATOMS: atom_id res chain seq x y z
N MET A 1 -49.62 -33.54 -72.20
CA MET A 1 -48.99 -34.23 -71.07
C MET A 1 -47.50 -33.99 -71.14
N GLN A 2 -46.97 -33.05 -70.30
CA GLN A 2 -45.53 -32.85 -70.21
C GLN A 2 -45.21 -32.37 -68.79
N ARG A 3 -44.54 -33.22 -68.06
CA ARG A 3 -44.07 -32.97 -66.64
C ARG A 3 -42.77 -32.18 -66.65
N TRP A 4 -42.74 -31.06 -66.02
CA TRP A 4 -41.49 -30.28 -65.80
C TRP A 4 -41.02 -30.52 -64.41
N ASN A 5 -39.80 -31.05 -64.30
CA ASN A 5 -39.05 -31.18 -63.03
C ASN A 5 -38.35 -29.86 -62.70
N ILE A 6 -38.67 -29.32 -61.57
CA ILE A 6 -37.95 -28.15 -61.02
C ILE A 6 -36.91 -28.68 -60.04
N LEU A 7 -35.64 -28.52 -60.40
CA LEU A 7 -34.47 -28.77 -59.51
C LEU A 7 -34.39 -27.68 -58.46
N GLY A 8 -34.50 -28.07 -57.22
CA GLY A 8 -34.28 -27.19 -56.08
C GLY A 8 -32.76 -26.95 -55.83
N ILE A 9 -32.34 -25.69 -55.85
CA ILE A 9 -31.02 -25.29 -55.50
C ILE A 9 -31.03 -25.03 -53.97
N SER A 10 -30.39 -25.89 -53.18
CA SER A 10 -30.15 -25.68 -51.75
C SER A 10 -28.94 -24.74 -51.57
N ALA A 11 -29.17 -23.51 -51.13
CA ALA A 11 -28.14 -22.60 -50.75
C ALA A 11 -27.64 -22.94 -49.33
N LEU A 12 -26.38 -23.37 -49.24
CA LEU A 12 -25.68 -23.61 -47.98
C LEU A 12 -25.20 -22.26 -47.44
N VAL A 13 -25.87 -21.73 -46.40
CA VAL A 13 -25.42 -20.55 -45.67
C VAL A 13 -24.43 -21.00 -44.61
N ALA A 14 -23.11 -20.82 -44.88
CA ALA A 14 -22.06 -20.99 -43.89
C ALA A 14 -22.09 -19.82 -42.92
N GLY A 15 -22.67 -20.01 -41.72
CA GLY A 15 -22.63 -19.03 -40.64
C GLY A 15 -21.22 -18.97 -40.06
N LEU A 16 -20.49 -17.87 -40.31
CA LEU A 16 -19.26 -17.54 -39.58
C LEU A 16 -19.64 -17.12 -38.17
N ALA A 17 -19.46 -18.02 -37.20
CA ALA A 17 -19.54 -17.67 -35.78
C ALA A 17 -18.32 -16.84 -35.43
N MET A 18 -18.45 -15.50 -35.38
CA MET A 18 -17.47 -14.63 -34.76
C MET A 18 -17.52 -14.86 -33.25
N ALA A 19 -16.53 -15.59 -32.70
CA ALA A 19 -16.30 -15.65 -31.29
C ALA A 19 -15.85 -14.22 -30.82
N PRO A 20 -16.46 -13.63 -29.78
CA PRO A 20 -15.98 -12.38 -29.23
C PRO A 20 -14.61 -12.65 -28.59
N SER A 21 -13.54 -12.16 -29.21
CA SER A 21 -12.23 -12.08 -28.60
C SER A 21 -12.28 -11.01 -27.50
N GLY A 22 -12.86 -11.34 -26.36
CA GLY A 22 -12.74 -10.56 -25.15
C GLY A 22 -11.29 -10.70 -24.66
N ALA A 23 -10.40 -9.84 -25.12
CA ALA A 23 -9.15 -9.58 -24.44
C ALA A 23 -9.52 -8.90 -23.10
N GLY A 24 -9.93 -9.69 -22.12
CA GLY A 24 -10.06 -9.25 -20.74
C GLY A 24 -8.67 -8.81 -20.31
N ALA A 25 -8.46 -7.51 -20.11
CA ALA A 25 -7.26 -7.01 -19.46
C ALA A 25 -7.14 -7.76 -18.13
N GLN A 26 -6.14 -8.61 -18.00
CA GLN A 26 -5.91 -9.39 -16.79
C GLN A 26 -5.74 -8.41 -15.64
N GLN A 27 -6.66 -8.43 -14.69
CA GLN A 27 -6.59 -7.55 -13.52
C GLN A 27 -5.29 -7.84 -12.77
N LYS A 28 -4.45 -6.81 -12.59
CA LYS A 28 -3.19 -6.94 -11.85
C LYS A 28 -3.47 -7.45 -10.44
N SER A 29 -2.63 -8.37 -9.96
CA SER A 29 -2.71 -8.85 -8.59
C SER A 29 -2.27 -7.76 -7.60
N THR A 30 -2.67 -7.87 -6.33
CA THR A 30 -2.16 -6.99 -5.26
C THR A 30 -0.63 -7.04 -5.21
N LYS A 31 -0.05 -8.21 -5.42
CA LYS A 31 1.39 -8.42 -5.45
C LYS A 31 2.07 -7.63 -6.57
N ASP A 32 1.45 -7.52 -7.74
CA ASP A 32 1.99 -6.72 -8.85
C ASP A 32 1.78 -5.22 -8.61
N LEU A 33 0.61 -4.84 -8.09
CA LEU A 33 0.26 -3.45 -7.84
C LEU A 33 1.11 -2.81 -6.74
N ILE A 34 1.47 -3.57 -5.69
CA ILE A 34 2.16 -3.01 -4.52
C ILE A 34 3.61 -2.62 -4.81
N VAL A 35 4.27 -3.32 -5.74
CA VAL A 35 5.67 -3.07 -6.09
C VAL A 35 5.86 -1.65 -6.62
N GLY A 36 6.88 -0.96 -6.08
CA GLY A 36 7.27 0.39 -6.47
C GLY A 36 7.49 1.31 -5.28
N THR A 37 7.60 2.61 -5.57
CA THR A 37 7.80 3.67 -4.58
C THR A 37 6.49 4.42 -4.37
N TRP A 38 6.19 4.70 -3.11
CA TRP A 38 4.96 5.34 -2.65
C TRP A 38 5.28 6.54 -1.76
N THR A 39 4.62 7.66 -2.01
CA THR A 39 4.69 8.87 -1.20
C THR A 39 3.49 8.93 -0.25
N LEU A 40 3.73 9.28 0.99
CA LEU A 40 2.68 9.37 2.02
C LEU A 40 1.68 10.48 1.70
N LEU A 41 0.40 10.17 1.85
CA LEU A 41 -0.70 11.14 1.79
C LEU A 41 -1.30 11.38 3.18
N LEU A 42 -1.41 10.33 3.98
CA LEU A 42 -2.08 10.34 5.27
C LEU A 42 -1.45 9.33 6.22
N ALA A 43 -1.32 9.68 7.49
CA ALA A 43 -0.98 8.78 8.58
C ALA A 43 -1.73 9.19 9.85
N ASP A 44 -2.95 8.68 10.02
CA ASP A 44 -3.83 8.99 11.13
C ASP A 44 -3.89 7.85 12.14
N TYR A 45 -3.99 8.21 13.41
CA TYR A 45 -4.45 7.34 14.47
C TYR A 45 -5.95 7.50 14.66
N VAL A 46 -6.65 6.40 14.91
CA VAL A 46 -8.09 6.40 15.12
C VAL A 46 -8.40 5.95 16.54
N LYS A 47 -9.20 6.75 17.25
CA LYS A 47 -9.70 6.45 18.60
C LYS A 47 -10.89 5.48 18.56
N ASP A 48 -11.30 4.96 19.72
CA ASP A 48 -12.48 4.09 19.87
C ASP A 48 -13.79 4.76 19.37
N ASP A 49 -13.91 6.08 19.51
CA ASP A 49 -15.07 6.84 19.05
C ASP A 49 -15.04 7.16 17.54
N GLY A 50 -14.04 6.67 16.82
CA GLY A 50 -13.84 6.92 15.39
C GLY A 50 -13.14 8.25 15.06
N THR A 51 -12.75 9.03 16.06
CA THR A 51 -12.02 10.29 15.84
C THR A 51 -10.65 10.04 15.22
N HIS A 52 -10.36 10.74 14.13
CA HIS A 52 -9.06 10.73 13.47
C HIS A 52 -8.13 11.79 14.06
N VAL A 53 -6.89 11.39 14.34
CA VAL A 53 -5.85 12.28 14.87
C VAL A 53 -4.60 12.14 14.00
N PRO A 54 -4.12 13.21 13.34
CA PRO A 54 -2.91 13.16 12.53
C PRO A 54 -1.69 12.73 13.37
N GLY A 55 -1.20 11.52 13.12
CA GLY A 55 -0.14 10.91 13.94
C GLY A 55 1.21 11.64 13.82
N PHE A 56 1.48 12.19 12.64
CA PHE A 56 2.74 12.88 12.32
C PHE A 56 2.52 14.34 11.90
N GLY A 57 1.39 14.96 12.34
CA GLY A 57 1.00 16.32 11.95
C GLY A 57 0.22 16.35 10.63
N ALA A 58 -0.20 17.55 10.22
CA ALA A 58 -1.14 17.73 9.10
C ALA A 58 -0.56 17.34 7.73
N ASN A 59 0.75 17.47 7.53
CA ASN A 59 1.42 17.19 6.25
C ASN A 59 2.74 16.48 6.53
N PRO A 60 2.72 15.18 6.90
CA PRO A 60 3.95 14.43 7.14
C PRO A 60 4.66 14.10 5.81
N ASP A 61 5.99 14.03 5.85
CA ASP A 61 6.76 13.42 4.78
C ASP A 61 6.82 11.89 5.00
N GLY A 62 6.74 11.13 3.92
CA GLY A 62 6.88 9.69 4.01
C GLY A 62 7.18 9.03 2.68
N SER A 63 7.95 7.96 2.76
CA SER A 63 8.29 7.11 1.63
C SER A 63 8.11 5.64 2.03
N LEU A 64 7.49 4.87 1.15
CA LEU A 64 7.37 3.42 1.29
C LEU A 64 7.78 2.79 -0.04
N ILE A 65 8.74 1.89 0.02
CA ILE A 65 9.27 1.21 -1.15
C ILE A 65 9.02 -0.29 -0.98
N PHE A 66 8.45 -0.92 -2.00
CA PHE A 66 8.33 -2.36 -2.12
C PHE A 66 9.10 -2.83 -3.35
N THR A 67 9.99 -3.78 -3.19
CA THR A 67 10.74 -4.37 -4.29
C THR A 67 10.11 -5.69 -4.73
N ALA A 68 10.31 -6.09 -5.98
CA ALA A 68 9.72 -7.31 -6.53
C ALA A 68 10.27 -8.60 -5.88
N ASP A 69 11.47 -8.55 -5.31
CA ASP A 69 12.12 -9.64 -4.58
C ASP A 69 11.65 -9.78 -3.12
N GLY A 70 10.67 -8.96 -2.68
CA GLY A 70 10.03 -9.10 -1.38
C GLY A 70 10.64 -8.28 -0.26
N HIS A 71 11.48 -7.28 -0.55
CA HIS A 71 12.00 -6.34 0.45
C HIS A 71 11.18 -5.05 0.48
N TYR A 72 11.22 -4.35 1.61
CA TYR A 72 10.58 -3.05 1.76
C TYR A 72 11.39 -2.11 2.64
N SER A 73 11.15 -0.82 2.49
CA SER A 73 11.61 0.24 3.39
C SER A 73 10.51 1.27 3.58
N LEU A 74 10.19 1.59 4.83
CA LEU A 74 9.17 2.57 5.21
C LEU A 74 9.80 3.66 6.06
N GLN A 75 9.46 4.91 5.77
CA GLN A 75 9.85 6.08 6.54
C GLN A 75 8.68 7.06 6.59
N ILE A 76 8.36 7.54 7.80
CA ILE A 76 7.39 8.61 8.03
C ILE A 76 8.03 9.61 8.96
N ILE A 77 7.96 10.88 8.58
CA ILE A 77 8.65 11.96 9.27
C ILE A 77 7.70 13.14 9.45
N ARG A 78 7.55 13.60 10.68
CA ARG A 78 6.79 14.81 11.00
C ARG A 78 7.54 16.03 10.49
N ASN A 79 6.84 16.88 9.76
CA ASN A 79 7.37 18.18 9.36
C ASN A 79 7.47 19.15 10.55
N GLY A 80 8.35 20.15 10.45
CA GLY A 80 8.51 21.18 11.48
C GLY A 80 9.19 20.71 12.76
N ARG A 81 9.90 19.57 12.74
CA ARG A 81 10.76 19.21 13.87
C ARG A 81 11.89 20.24 14.04
N PRO A 82 12.25 20.62 15.29
CA PRO A 82 13.32 21.57 15.51
C PRO A 82 14.66 21.01 15.00
N ALA A 83 15.43 21.87 14.33
CA ALA A 83 16.80 21.54 14.00
C ALA A 83 17.66 21.57 15.29
N PHE A 84 18.67 20.71 15.35
CA PHE A 84 19.62 20.73 16.48
C PHE A 84 20.43 22.01 16.43
N ALA A 85 20.38 22.79 17.52
CA ALA A 85 21.12 24.06 17.66
C ALA A 85 22.62 23.86 17.47
N SER A 86 23.14 22.74 17.99
CA SER A 86 24.54 22.34 17.84
C SER A 86 24.95 21.99 16.41
N LYS A 87 24.02 21.71 15.49
CA LYS A 87 24.26 21.11 14.17
C LYS A 87 25.04 19.79 14.21
N ASP A 88 25.16 19.19 15.37
CA ASP A 88 25.80 17.91 15.62
C ASP A 88 24.77 16.91 16.12
N ARG A 89 24.57 15.83 15.36
CA ARG A 89 23.59 14.77 15.67
C ARG A 89 23.78 14.13 17.04
N LEU A 90 24.99 14.14 17.58
CA LEU A 90 25.31 13.53 18.85
C LEU A 90 25.24 14.54 20.03
N LYS A 91 24.95 15.81 19.75
CA LYS A 91 24.91 16.89 20.74
C LYS A 91 23.56 17.59 20.82
N GLY A 92 22.49 16.86 20.51
CA GLY A 92 21.11 17.35 20.67
C GLY A 92 20.77 17.49 22.17
N THR A 93 19.99 18.51 22.51
CA THR A 93 19.37 18.62 23.82
C THR A 93 18.35 17.48 24.02
N ALA A 94 17.89 17.26 25.26
CA ALA A 94 16.88 16.25 25.57
C ALA A 94 15.60 16.46 24.75
N ASP A 95 15.15 17.71 24.63
CA ASP A 95 13.92 18.05 23.88
C ASP A 95 14.10 17.89 22.36
N GLU A 96 15.25 18.27 21.80
CA GLU A 96 15.57 18.04 20.39
C GLU A 96 15.60 16.55 20.07
N ASN A 97 16.26 15.73 20.89
CA ASN A 97 16.31 14.28 20.74
C ASN A 97 14.91 13.66 20.88
N LYS A 98 14.12 14.10 21.85
CA LYS A 98 12.73 13.66 22.04
C LYS A 98 11.88 13.99 20.81
N ALA A 99 11.95 15.21 20.31
CA ALA A 99 11.20 15.64 19.12
C ALA A 99 11.63 14.87 17.86
N ALA A 100 12.92 14.59 17.71
CA ALA A 100 13.44 13.80 16.62
C ALA A 100 12.88 12.37 16.64
N VAL A 101 12.93 11.68 17.79
CA VAL A 101 12.45 10.31 17.95
C VAL A 101 10.94 10.21 17.82
N GLN A 102 10.17 11.07 18.54
CA GLN A 102 8.71 11.05 18.48
C GLN A 102 8.14 11.56 17.15
N GLY A 103 8.93 12.25 16.38
CA GLY A 103 8.55 12.77 15.07
C GLY A 103 8.88 11.84 13.91
N MET A 104 9.30 10.60 14.14
CA MET A 104 9.62 9.69 13.04
C MET A 104 9.25 8.24 13.35
N VAL A 105 8.91 7.52 12.31
CA VAL A 105 8.90 6.06 12.24
C VAL A 105 9.66 5.63 11.00
N SER A 106 10.58 4.68 11.18
CA SER A 106 11.31 4.08 10.08
C SER A 106 11.55 2.61 10.38
N HIS A 107 11.32 1.76 9.40
CA HIS A 107 11.65 0.33 9.48
C HIS A 107 11.82 -0.26 8.08
N PHE A 108 12.58 -1.34 8.01
CA PHE A 108 12.80 -2.09 6.78
C PHE A 108 12.87 -3.59 7.07
N GLY A 109 12.82 -4.38 6.01
CA GLY A 109 12.89 -5.83 6.06
C GLY A 109 12.24 -6.48 4.85
N THR A 110 11.54 -7.60 5.06
CA THR A 110 10.82 -8.31 4.00
C THR A 110 9.31 -8.22 4.17
N TYR A 111 8.57 -8.44 3.07
CA TYR A 111 7.11 -8.44 3.10
C TYR A 111 6.52 -9.63 2.35
N ARG A 112 5.27 -9.96 2.69
CA ARG A 112 4.45 -10.95 1.99
C ARG A 112 3.03 -10.45 1.83
N ILE A 113 2.41 -10.76 0.69
CA ILE A 113 1.00 -10.45 0.40
C ILE A 113 0.20 -11.73 0.55
N ASP A 114 -0.91 -11.64 1.28
CA ASP A 114 -1.99 -12.60 1.26
C ASP A 114 -3.17 -11.98 0.48
N GLU A 115 -3.36 -12.46 -0.76
CA GLU A 115 -4.39 -11.95 -1.67
C GLU A 115 -5.81 -12.27 -1.15
N ALA A 116 -6.00 -13.44 -0.55
CA ALA A 116 -7.30 -13.88 -0.05
C ALA A 116 -7.71 -13.08 1.19
N ALA A 117 -6.78 -12.87 2.11
CA ALA A 117 -7.00 -12.08 3.32
C ALA A 117 -6.91 -10.56 3.07
N LYS A 118 -6.45 -10.13 1.89
CA LYS A 118 -6.17 -8.73 1.56
C LYS A 118 -5.22 -8.08 2.58
N THR A 119 -4.12 -8.77 2.90
CA THR A 119 -3.16 -8.26 3.88
C THR A 119 -1.75 -8.19 3.32
N VAL A 120 -0.96 -7.28 3.90
CA VAL A 120 0.49 -7.25 3.79
C VAL A 120 1.10 -7.53 5.16
N ALA A 121 1.94 -8.57 5.23
CA ALA A 121 2.71 -8.90 6.42
C ALA A 121 4.14 -8.39 6.25
N PHE A 122 4.58 -7.53 7.17
CA PHE A 122 5.93 -7.01 7.26
C PHE A 122 6.72 -7.84 8.26
N ARG A 123 7.86 -8.39 7.85
CA ARG A 123 8.89 -8.94 8.74
C ARG A 123 9.95 -7.85 8.93
N ILE A 124 9.91 -7.18 10.08
CA ILE A 124 10.79 -6.06 10.39
C ILE A 124 12.16 -6.62 10.80
N GLU A 125 13.21 -6.19 10.12
CA GLU A 125 14.60 -6.53 10.46
C GLU A 125 15.16 -5.55 11.46
N ALA A 126 14.98 -4.24 11.19
CA ALA A 126 15.37 -3.17 12.11
C ALA A 126 14.42 -1.97 11.98
N SER A 127 14.33 -1.19 13.05
CA SER A 127 13.38 -0.10 13.18
C SER A 127 13.94 1.06 14.01
N SER A 128 13.41 2.27 13.80
CA SER A 128 13.64 3.42 14.68
C SER A 128 13.00 3.26 16.07
N PHE A 129 12.09 2.30 16.24
CA PHE A 129 11.53 1.89 17.52
C PHE A 129 12.01 0.47 17.85
N PRO A 130 13.03 0.29 18.69
CA PRO A 130 13.72 -0.99 18.90
C PRO A 130 12.82 -2.17 19.28
N ASN A 131 11.66 -1.90 19.89
CA ASN A 131 10.68 -2.94 20.24
C ASN A 131 10.08 -3.66 19.03
N TRP A 132 10.26 -3.11 17.82
CA TRP A 132 9.79 -3.75 16.59
C TRP A 132 10.86 -4.58 15.88
N ASP A 133 12.11 -4.49 16.30
CA ASP A 133 13.19 -5.26 15.70
C ASP A 133 12.90 -6.77 15.77
N ALA A 134 13.18 -7.46 14.69
CA ALA A 134 12.95 -8.90 14.54
C ALA A 134 11.48 -9.36 14.75
N THR A 135 10.48 -8.44 14.67
CA THR A 135 9.06 -8.76 14.80
C THR A 135 8.34 -8.86 13.45
N SER A 136 7.09 -9.29 13.47
CA SER A 136 6.21 -9.27 12.31
C SER A 136 4.95 -8.46 12.61
N GLN A 137 4.51 -7.69 11.62
CA GLN A 137 3.30 -6.87 11.72
C GLN A 137 2.46 -7.05 10.47
N THR A 138 1.15 -7.25 10.63
CA THR A 138 0.21 -7.38 9.51
C THR A 138 -0.61 -6.10 9.36
N ARG A 139 -0.83 -5.68 8.11
CA ARG A 139 -1.71 -4.56 7.75
C ARG A 139 -2.82 -5.08 6.86
N THR A 140 -4.05 -4.62 7.09
CA THR A 140 -5.19 -4.91 6.21
C THR A 140 -5.22 -3.89 5.09
N ILE A 141 -5.06 -4.32 3.84
CA ILE A 141 -5.16 -3.47 2.65
C ILE A 141 -6.63 -3.15 2.44
N THR A 142 -6.98 -1.86 2.50
CA THR A 142 -8.35 -1.39 2.30
C THR A 142 -8.62 -0.97 0.87
N ALA A 143 -7.59 -0.50 0.16
CA ALA A 143 -7.63 -0.29 -1.29
C ALA A 143 -6.22 -0.36 -1.88
N ILE A 144 -6.13 -0.85 -3.13
CA ILE A 144 -4.91 -0.77 -3.93
C ILE A 144 -5.27 -0.62 -5.41
N THR A 145 -4.60 0.32 -6.07
CA THR A 145 -4.68 0.59 -7.50
C THR A 145 -3.28 0.89 -8.04
N ASP A 146 -3.15 1.21 -9.32
CA ASP A 146 -1.88 1.68 -9.91
C ASP A 146 -1.41 3.03 -9.32
N GLU A 147 -2.26 3.75 -8.60
CA GLU A 147 -1.96 5.11 -8.10
C GLU A 147 -2.05 5.24 -6.57
N VAL A 148 -2.90 4.46 -5.92
CA VAL A 148 -3.21 4.61 -4.48
C VAL A 148 -3.11 3.27 -3.77
N LEU A 149 -2.49 3.28 -2.59
CA LEU A 149 -2.48 2.19 -1.62
C LEU A 149 -2.99 2.73 -0.29
N THR A 150 -4.01 2.08 0.27
CA THR A 150 -4.46 2.35 1.64
C THR A 150 -4.47 1.08 2.47
N TYR A 151 -4.05 1.19 3.72
CA TYR A 151 -4.10 0.07 4.65
C TYR A 151 -4.26 0.53 6.09
N ASN A 152 -4.77 -0.38 6.93
CA ASN A 152 -4.93 -0.22 8.36
C ASN A 152 -3.89 -1.03 9.14
N ALA A 153 -3.30 -0.43 10.16
CA ALA A 153 -2.49 -1.09 11.17
C ALA A 153 -3.35 -1.31 12.43
N PRO A 154 -3.69 -2.57 12.76
CA PRO A 154 -4.69 -2.86 13.79
C PRO A 154 -4.22 -2.59 15.22
N THR A 155 -2.92 -2.46 15.47
CA THR A 155 -2.37 -2.27 16.81
C THR A 155 -1.26 -1.22 16.76
N PRO A 156 -1.59 0.08 16.86
CA PRO A 156 -0.56 1.11 16.97
C PRO A 156 0.28 0.90 18.23
N SER A 157 1.58 1.23 18.15
CA SER A 157 2.46 1.25 19.34
C SER A 157 2.19 2.43 20.26
N THR A 158 1.21 3.26 19.94
CA THR A 158 0.82 4.45 20.67
C THR A 158 -0.50 4.20 21.39
N SER A 159 -0.51 4.33 22.71
CA SER A 159 -1.69 4.10 23.55
C SER A 159 -2.82 5.10 23.25
N GLY A 160 -4.07 4.67 23.48
CA GLY A 160 -5.26 5.49 23.29
C GLY A 160 -5.84 5.48 21.87
N TYR A 161 -5.33 4.60 21.00
CA TYR A 161 -5.83 4.42 19.63
C TYR A 161 -6.05 2.95 19.32
N VAL A 162 -7.08 2.67 18.50
CA VAL A 162 -7.46 1.28 18.13
C VAL A 162 -6.85 0.83 16.83
N ARG A 163 -6.48 1.77 15.96
CA ARG A 163 -5.78 1.48 14.71
C ARG A 163 -5.05 2.72 14.19
N ALA A 164 -4.14 2.51 13.27
CA ALA A 164 -3.62 3.56 12.41
C ALA A 164 -4.09 3.33 10.98
N GLU A 165 -4.44 4.41 10.27
CA GLU A 165 -4.84 4.41 8.87
C GLU A 165 -3.79 5.16 8.05
N LEU A 166 -3.33 4.53 6.97
CA LEU A 166 -2.30 5.09 6.10
C LEU A 166 -2.77 5.09 4.66
N ALA A 167 -2.50 6.19 3.97
CA ALA A 167 -2.75 6.34 2.55
C ALA A 167 -1.48 6.81 1.83
N TRP A 168 -1.22 6.20 0.69
CA TRP A 168 -0.02 6.40 -0.11
C TRP A 168 -0.38 6.62 -1.57
N LYS A 169 0.38 7.47 -2.25
CA LYS A 169 0.30 7.69 -3.70
C LYS A 169 1.54 7.10 -4.37
N LYS A 170 1.36 6.35 -5.45
CA LYS A 170 2.48 5.81 -6.21
C LYS A 170 3.29 6.95 -6.84
N THR A 171 4.59 6.90 -6.63
CA THR A 171 5.52 7.83 -7.28
C THR A 171 5.70 7.42 -8.74
N LYS A 172 5.57 8.38 -9.65
CA LYS A 172 5.79 8.16 -11.10
C LYS A 172 7.27 8.15 -11.42
#